data_dc5397431368536c4e10b1b9d606439e
#
_entry.id   dc5397431368536c4e10b1b9d606439e
#
_cell.length_a   1.000
_cell.length_b   1.000
_cell.length_c   1.000
_cell.angle_alpha   90.00
_cell.angle_beta   90.00
_cell.angle_gamma   90.00
#
_symmetry.space_group_name_H-M   'P 1'
#
loop_
_entity.id
_entity.type
_entity.pdbx_description
1 polymer ?
#
loop_
_entity_poly.entity_id
_entity_poly.type
_entity_poly.pdbx_seq_one_letter_code
_entity_poly.pdbx_strand_id
1 'polypeptide(L)'
;YYCNNELWGNLVVSVIIKDHDRKFNKHITNLYTEKLNYGTVAVNEWAAIGYIIPQLPWGGFPGNRDNDIQSGQSVVHNSMLFESPLKGVVNTKFRISRLIDPPWFVTNKKARRLFKNLTYYQINNSNINFLKLIFAALV
;
A
#
# COMPACT_ATOMS: atom_id res chain seq x y z
N TYR A 1 -9.72 19.31 2.16
CA TYR A 1 -10.69 19.44 3.25
C TYR A 1 -11.46 18.12 3.44
N TYR A 2 -12.18 17.66 2.42
CA TYR A 2 -13.11 16.52 2.51
C TYR A 2 -12.48 15.26 3.13
N CYS A 3 -11.32 14.83 2.65
CA CYS A 3 -10.66 13.61 3.15
C CYS A 3 -10.28 13.69 4.64
N ASN A 4 -9.94 14.87 5.12
CA ASN A 4 -9.49 15.04 6.51
C ASN A 4 -10.62 15.32 7.51
N ASN A 5 -11.81 15.74 7.04
CA ASN A 5 -12.83 16.28 7.94
C ASN A 5 -14.21 15.61 7.78
N GLU A 6 -14.52 15.06 6.60
CA GLU A 6 -15.83 14.50 6.31
C GLU A 6 -15.81 12.95 6.27
N LEU A 7 -14.63 12.35 6.02
CA LEU A 7 -14.49 10.91 6.02
C LEU A 7 -14.01 10.41 7.37
N TRP A 8 -14.66 9.39 7.87
CA TRP A 8 -14.21 8.69 9.08
C TRP A 8 -13.15 7.64 8.74
N GLY A 9 -12.12 7.57 9.57
CA GLY A 9 -11.00 6.66 9.40
C GLY A 9 -9.85 7.27 8.56
N ASN A 10 -8.64 7.18 9.08
CA ASN A 10 -7.45 7.78 8.48
C ASN A 10 -6.21 6.88 8.59
N LEU A 11 -6.42 5.57 8.48
CA LEU A 11 -5.33 4.59 8.46
C LEU A 11 -4.52 4.70 7.16
N VAL A 12 -5.20 4.60 6.02
CA VAL A 12 -4.56 4.57 4.70
C VAL A 12 -5.36 5.34 3.66
N VAL A 13 -4.66 5.90 2.68
CA VAL A 13 -5.26 6.51 1.50
C VAL A 13 -4.45 6.19 0.24
N SER A 14 -5.14 5.83 -0.84
CA SER A 14 -4.54 5.72 -2.18
C SER A 14 -4.78 7.00 -2.96
N VAL A 15 -3.72 7.58 -3.51
CA VAL A 15 -3.75 8.75 -4.38
C VAL A 15 -3.39 8.33 -5.79
N ILE A 16 -4.29 8.50 -6.73
CA ILE A 16 -4.05 8.19 -8.14
C ILE A 16 -3.77 9.48 -8.90
N ILE A 17 -2.58 9.58 -9.45
CA ILE A 17 -2.12 10.80 -10.13
C ILE A 17 -1.23 10.46 -11.32
N LYS A 18 -1.37 11.19 -12.40
CA LYS A 18 -0.48 11.06 -13.56
C LYS A 18 0.95 11.46 -13.20
N ASP A 19 1.93 10.69 -13.69
CA ASP A 19 3.35 10.97 -13.40
C ASP A 19 3.79 12.36 -13.88
N HIS A 20 3.23 12.84 -14.98
CA HIS A 20 3.47 14.20 -15.45
C HIS A 20 3.05 15.26 -14.41
N ASP A 21 1.83 15.17 -13.90
CA ASP A 21 1.29 16.15 -12.97
C ASP A 21 2.07 16.14 -11.65
N ARG A 22 2.44 14.94 -11.18
CA ARG A 22 3.29 14.77 -10.00
C ARG A 22 4.67 15.43 -10.16
N LYS A 23 5.30 15.29 -11.34
CA LYS A 23 6.64 15.82 -11.60
C LYS A 23 6.67 17.34 -11.70
N PHE A 24 5.65 17.92 -12.31
CA PHE A 24 5.66 19.35 -12.65
C PHE A 24 4.82 20.21 -11.69
N ASN A 25 4.00 19.60 -10.84
CA ASN A 25 3.14 20.35 -9.91
C ASN A 25 3.51 20.03 -8.44
N LYS A 26 4.43 20.79 -7.88
CA LYS A 26 4.85 20.67 -6.47
C LYS A 26 3.69 20.86 -5.49
N HIS A 27 2.70 21.67 -5.84
CA HIS A 27 1.52 21.88 -4.99
C HIS A 27 0.74 20.58 -4.80
N ILE A 28 0.53 19.83 -5.88
CA ILE A 28 -0.14 18.51 -5.80
C ILE A 28 0.69 17.55 -4.92
N THR A 29 2.01 17.53 -5.08
CA THR A 29 2.89 16.70 -4.23
C THR A 29 2.71 17.05 -2.75
N ASN A 30 2.76 18.32 -2.40
CA ASN A 30 2.60 18.77 -1.01
C ASN A 30 1.20 18.45 -0.45
N LEU A 31 0.15 18.49 -1.28
CA LEU A 31 -1.19 18.13 -0.83
C LEU A 31 -1.26 16.71 -0.28
N TYR A 32 -0.70 15.72 -0.95
CA TYR A 32 -0.78 14.35 -0.45
C TYR A 32 0.31 14.00 0.56
N THR A 33 1.49 14.61 0.50
CA THR A 33 2.57 14.33 1.47
C THR A 33 2.35 15.05 2.79
N GLU A 34 1.92 16.30 2.77
CA GLU A 34 1.82 17.14 3.97
C GLU A 34 0.40 17.29 4.49
N LYS A 35 -0.57 17.51 3.60
CA LYS A 35 -1.92 17.93 3.98
C LYS A 35 -2.91 16.80 4.23
N LEU A 36 -2.68 15.59 3.75
CA LEU A 36 -3.54 14.45 4.06
C LEU A 36 -3.17 13.89 5.44
N ASN A 37 -4.13 13.85 6.35
CA ASN A 37 -3.98 13.35 7.72
C ASN A 37 -4.27 11.85 7.77
N TYR A 38 -3.38 11.05 7.17
CA TYR A 38 -3.46 9.58 7.10
C TYR A 38 -2.16 8.97 7.60
N GLY A 39 -2.24 7.81 8.24
CA GLY A 39 -1.06 7.06 8.68
C GLY A 39 -0.21 6.57 7.52
N THR A 40 -0.84 6.17 6.41
CA THR A 40 -0.13 5.82 5.18
C THR A 40 -0.78 6.46 3.95
N VAL A 41 0.04 7.07 3.11
CA VAL A 41 -0.35 7.61 1.81
C VAL A 41 0.36 6.83 0.71
N ALA A 42 -0.38 6.12 -0.13
CA ALA A 42 0.17 5.37 -1.26
C ALA A 42 -0.19 6.07 -2.58
N VAL A 43 0.83 6.53 -3.29
CA VAL A 43 0.68 7.22 -4.58
C VAL A 43 0.87 6.23 -5.71
N ASN A 44 -0.18 6.07 -6.54
CA ASN A 44 -0.23 5.14 -7.66
C ASN A 44 -0.01 3.67 -7.24
N GLU A 45 -0.40 3.34 -6.02
CA GLU A 45 -0.30 1.98 -5.49
C GLU A 45 -1.47 1.69 -4.54
N TRP A 46 -1.69 0.43 -4.27
CA TRP A 46 -2.64 -0.01 -3.26
C TRP A 46 -2.15 0.39 -1.85
N ALA A 47 -2.99 1.10 -1.10
CA ALA A 47 -2.56 1.69 0.17
C ALA A 47 -2.09 0.67 1.21
N ALA A 48 -2.66 -0.54 1.22
CA ALA A 48 -2.23 -1.58 2.15
C ALA A 48 -0.81 -2.13 1.87
N ILE A 49 -0.16 -1.75 0.76
CA ILE A 49 1.26 -2.07 0.52
C ILE A 49 2.16 -1.55 1.64
N GLY A 50 1.78 -0.44 2.29
CA GLY A 50 2.53 0.12 3.41
C GLY A 50 2.67 -0.84 4.59
N TYR A 51 1.69 -1.72 4.81
CA TYR A 51 1.78 -2.77 5.84
C TYR A 51 2.85 -3.82 5.53
N ILE A 52 3.05 -4.12 4.24
CA ILE A 52 3.97 -5.17 3.79
C ILE A 52 5.42 -4.68 3.76
N ILE A 53 5.64 -3.35 3.71
CA ILE A 53 6.98 -2.75 3.66
C ILE A 53 7.51 -2.58 5.10
N PRO A 54 8.50 -3.38 5.55
CA PRO A 54 8.94 -3.35 6.94
C PRO A 54 9.56 -2.01 7.37
N GLN A 55 10.10 -1.25 6.41
CA GLN A 55 10.75 0.04 6.68
C GLN A 55 9.76 1.17 6.93
N LEU A 56 8.48 0.98 6.58
CA LEU A 56 7.45 2.00 6.81
C LEU A 56 6.80 1.79 8.17
N PRO A 57 6.66 2.85 8.98
CA PRO A 57 5.78 2.80 10.13
C PRO A 57 4.34 2.63 9.65
N TRP A 58 3.58 1.77 10.33
CA TRP A 58 2.20 1.47 10.02
C TRP A 58 1.31 1.70 11.22
N GLY A 59 0.25 2.45 11.04
CA GLY A 59 -0.74 2.76 12.07
C GLY A 59 -1.67 3.88 11.64
N GLY A 60 -2.54 4.32 12.54
CA GLY A 60 -3.38 5.51 12.35
C GLY A 60 -2.54 6.78 12.32
N PHE A 61 -3.17 7.88 11.95
CA PHE A 61 -2.50 9.19 11.94
C PHE A 61 -2.25 9.68 13.39
N PRO A 62 -0.98 9.91 13.80
CA PRO A 62 -0.66 10.27 15.20
C PRO A 62 -1.23 11.60 15.66
N GLY A 63 -1.68 12.45 14.74
CA GLY A 63 -2.31 13.75 15.06
C GLY A 63 -3.79 13.66 15.38
N ASN A 64 -4.38 12.47 15.51
CA ASN A 64 -5.76 12.31 15.95
C ASN A 64 -5.94 12.75 17.39
N ARG A 65 -7.14 13.21 17.74
CA ARG A 65 -7.46 13.71 19.08
C ARG A 65 -8.00 12.59 19.96
N ASP A 66 -7.85 12.70 21.28
CA ASP A 66 -8.33 11.70 22.23
C ASP A 66 -9.86 11.50 22.20
N ASN A 67 -10.60 12.54 21.85
CA ASN A 67 -12.06 12.48 21.68
C ASN A 67 -12.50 12.06 20.27
N ASP A 68 -11.56 11.90 19.34
CA ASP A 68 -11.80 11.43 17.97
C ASP A 68 -10.57 10.70 17.44
N ILE A 69 -10.37 9.49 17.92
CA ILE A 69 -9.18 8.68 17.63
C ILE A 69 -9.13 8.10 16.22
N GLN A 70 -10.24 8.20 15.45
CA GLN A 70 -10.31 7.72 14.08
C GLN A 70 -9.77 6.27 13.94
N SER A 71 -8.74 6.07 13.13
CA SER A 71 -8.07 4.77 12.95
C SER A 71 -6.93 4.51 13.96
N GLY A 72 -6.87 5.26 15.08
CA GLY A 72 -5.81 5.17 16.07
C GLY A 72 -4.85 6.35 16.03
N GLN A 73 -4.06 6.52 17.11
CA GLN A 73 -3.15 7.63 17.31
C GLN A 73 -1.69 7.21 17.31
N SER A 74 -1.40 5.94 17.07
CA SER A 74 -0.04 5.42 17.14
C SER A 74 0.23 4.37 16.07
N VAL A 75 1.50 4.07 15.89
CA VAL A 75 1.95 3.04 14.97
C VAL A 75 1.82 1.64 15.57
N VAL A 76 1.38 0.69 14.76
CA VAL A 76 1.28 -0.73 15.11
C VAL A 76 2.62 -1.43 14.91
N HIS A 77 3.35 -1.08 13.85
CA HIS A 77 4.72 -1.51 13.69
C HIS A 77 5.64 -0.34 13.28
N ASN A 78 6.86 -0.38 13.74
CA ASN A 78 7.92 0.60 13.48
C ASN A 78 9.29 -0.09 13.60
N SER A 79 9.59 -0.97 12.63
CA SER A 79 10.80 -1.81 12.67
C SER A 79 12.12 -1.02 12.58
N MET A 80 12.06 0.23 12.07
CA MET A 80 13.21 1.13 12.00
C MET A 80 13.35 2.02 13.25
N LEU A 81 12.48 1.85 14.24
CA LEU A 81 12.50 2.57 15.53
C LEU A 81 12.53 4.09 15.39
N PHE A 82 11.78 4.64 14.44
CA PHE A 82 11.61 6.10 14.35
C PHE A 82 10.94 6.63 15.63
N GLU A 83 11.46 7.69 16.21
CA GLU A 83 10.96 8.23 17.49
C GLU A 83 9.52 8.77 17.37
N SER A 84 9.21 9.50 16.30
CA SER A 84 7.91 10.15 16.12
C SER A 84 7.48 10.14 14.66
N PRO A 85 7.21 8.97 14.09
CA PRO A 85 6.80 8.90 12.70
C PRO A 85 5.41 9.50 12.52
N LEU A 86 5.27 10.48 11.65
CA LEU A 86 4.00 11.15 11.38
C LEU A 86 3.14 10.36 10.38
N LYS A 87 3.74 9.88 9.31
CA LYS A 87 3.08 9.07 8.28
C LYS A 87 4.08 8.33 7.40
N GLY A 88 3.64 7.22 6.81
CA GLY A 88 4.34 6.55 5.73
C GLY A 88 3.90 7.07 4.36
N VAL A 89 4.82 7.34 3.44
CA VAL A 89 4.50 7.72 2.06
C VAL A 89 5.16 6.77 1.07
N VAL A 90 4.34 6.08 0.29
CA VAL A 90 4.80 5.19 -0.80
C VAL A 90 4.54 5.88 -2.12
N ASN A 91 5.59 6.15 -2.89
CA ASN A 91 5.49 6.77 -4.21
C ASN A 91 5.89 5.77 -5.30
N THR A 92 4.97 5.44 -6.19
CA THR A 92 5.25 4.62 -7.37
C THR A 92 4.88 5.35 -8.66
N LYS A 93 5.35 4.84 -9.80
CA LYS A 93 4.92 5.31 -11.12
C LYS A 93 3.51 4.83 -11.38
N PHE A 94 2.72 5.64 -12.07
CA PHE A 94 1.38 5.24 -12.50
C PHE A 94 1.45 4.04 -13.45
N ARG A 95 0.83 2.93 -13.05
CA ARG A 95 0.75 1.70 -13.85
C ARG A 95 -0.64 1.09 -13.71
N ILE A 96 -1.43 1.18 -14.76
CA ILE A 96 -2.81 0.65 -14.78
C ILE A 96 -2.86 -0.82 -14.39
N SER A 97 -1.90 -1.64 -14.86
CA SER A 97 -1.86 -3.08 -14.60
C SER A 97 -1.68 -3.45 -13.13
N ARG A 98 -1.07 -2.59 -12.30
CA ARG A 98 -0.89 -2.84 -10.88
C ARG A 98 -2.11 -2.50 -10.03
N LEU A 99 -2.91 -1.54 -10.48
CA LEU A 99 -4.09 -1.06 -9.75
C LEU A 99 -5.31 -1.97 -9.95
N ILE A 100 -5.39 -2.63 -11.12
CA ILE A 100 -6.64 -3.24 -11.56
C ILE A 100 -6.75 -4.71 -11.19
N ASP A 101 -5.65 -5.47 -11.12
CA ASP A 101 -5.76 -6.92 -10.95
C ASP A 101 -4.52 -7.58 -10.33
N PRO A 102 -4.22 -7.34 -9.05
CA PRO A 102 -3.12 -8.04 -8.40
C PRO A 102 -3.36 -9.55 -8.34
N PRO A 103 -2.31 -10.37 -8.41
CA PRO A 103 -2.44 -11.83 -8.51
C PRO A 103 -3.12 -12.49 -7.29
N TRP A 104 -3.23 -11.80 -6.19
CA TRP A 104 -3.93 -12.27 -4.98
C TRP A 104 -5.43 -11.92 -4.95
N PHE A 105 -5.93 -11.13 -5.90
CA PHE A 105 -7.36 -10.84 -5.98
C PHE A 105 -8.09 -12.04 -6.61
N VAL A 106 -9.25 -12.38 -6.05
CA VAL A 106 -10.10 -13.48 -6.54
C VAL A 106 -10.61 -13.26 -7.97
N THR A 107 -10.66 -12.02 -8.41
CA THR A 107 -11.02 -11.61 -9.78
C THR A 107 -9.91 -11.87 -10.78
N ASN A 108 -8.66 -12.02 -10.32
CA ASN A 108 -7.54 -12.28 -11.21
C ASN A 108 -7.62 -13.68 -11.79
N LYS A 109 -7.77 -13.77 -13.11
CA LYS A 109 -7.90 -15.05 -13.84
C LYS A 109 -6.69 -15.97 -13.64
N LYS A 110 -5.52 -15.43 -13.34
CA LYS A 110 -4.27 -16.18 -13.09
C LYS A 110 -4.14 -16.64 -11.64
N ALA A 111 -4.89 -16.07 -10.69
CA ALA A 111 -4.80 -16.36 -9.26
C ALA A 111 -4.87 -17.86 -8.98
N ARG A 112 -5.86 -18.56 -9.55
CA ARG A 112 -6.02 -20.02 -9.37
C ARG A 112 -4.78 -20.80 -9.80
N ARG A 113 -4.20 -20.47 -10.96
CA ARG A 113 -3.00 -21.14 -11.48
C ARG A 113 -1.78 -20.84 -10.62
N LEU A 114 -1.62 -19.58 -10.21
CA LEU A 114 -0.54 -19.16 -9.34
C LEU A 114 -0.57 -19.89 -8.00
N PHE A 115 -1.70 -19.86 -7.30
CA PHE A 115 -1.85 -20.50 -5.99
C PHE A 115 -1.77 -22.03 -6.06
N LYS A 116 -2.28 -22.65 -7.13
CA LYS A 116 -2.10 -24.08 -7.35
C LYS A 116 -0.61 -24.45 -7.46
N ASN A 117 0.16 -23.71 -8.24
CA ASN A 117 1.59 -23.96 -8.39
C ASN A 117 2.37 -23.66 -7.10
N LEU A 118 1.96 -22.63 -6.34
CA LEU A 118 2.51 -22.34 -5.03
C LEU A 118 2.30 -23.51 -4.06
N THR A 119 1.09 -24.06 -4.01
CA THR A 119 0.76 -25.22 -3.18
C THR A 119 1.61 -26.44 -3.56
N TYR A 120 1.75 -26.74 -4.85
CA TYR A 120 2.61 -27.83 -5.28
C TYR A 120 4.08 -27.63 -4.94
N TYR A 121 4.56 -26.38 -5.02
CA TYR A 121 5.92 -26.06 -4.61
C TYR A 121 6.10 -26.25 -3.10
N GLN A 122 5.15 -25.80 -2.29
CA GLN A 122 5.18 -25.95 -0.83
C GLN A 122 5.17 -27.43 -0.39
N ILE A 123 4.41 -28.28 -1.09
CA ILE A 123 4.32 -29.71 -0.75
C ILE A 123 5.59 -30.46 -1.18
N ASN A 124 6.08 -30.25 -2.40
CA ASN A 124 7.13 -31.06 -2.99
C ASN A 124 8.52 -30.41 -3.01
N ASN A 125 8.61 -29.11 -2.73
CA ASN A 125 9.84 -28.29 -2.70
C ASN A 125 10.83 -28.58 -3.84
N SER A 126 10.31 -28.80 -5.07
CA SER A 126 11.13 -29.15 -6.23
C SER A 126 11.42 -27.91 -7.10
N ASN A 127 12.61 -27.87 -7.70
CA ASN A 127 13.01 -26.79 -8.62
C ASN A 127 12.06 -26.66 -9.82
N ILE A 128 11.49 -27.77 -10.29
CA ILE A 128 10.51 -27.77 -11.39
C ILE A 128 9.23 -27.05 -10.98
N ASN A 129 8.73 -27.29 -9.75
CA ASN A 129 7.55 -26.62 -9.24
C ASN A 129 7.82 -25.14 -8.98
N PHE A 130 9.02 -24.78 -8.54
CA PHE A 130 9.46 -23.39 -8.42
C PHE A 130 9.46 -22.66 -9.76
N LEU A 131 10.01 -23.26 -10.82
CA LEU A 131 9.98 -22.70 -12.18
C LEU A 131 8.56 -22.53 -12.70
N LYS A 132 7.66 -23.52 -12.47
CA LYS A 132 6.25 -23.41 -12.82
C LYS A 132 5.55 -22.27 -12.08
N LEU A 133 5.90 -22.03 -10.81
CA LEU A 133 5.38 -20.92 -10.02
C LEU A 133 5.81 -19.58 -10.61
N ILE A 134 7.10 -19.41 -10.89
CA ILE A 134 7.64 -18.19 -11.53
C ILE A 134 6.94 -17.92 -12.86
N PHE A 135 6.84 -18.94 -13.72
CA PHE A 135 6.17 -18.81 -15.01
C PHE A 135 4.69 -18.40 -14.86
N ALA A 136 3.99 -18.99 -13.89
CA ALA A 136 2.59 -18.64 -13.63
C ALA A 136 2.41 -17.22 -13.08
N ALA A 137 3.43 -16.65 -12.44
CA ALA A 137 3.40 -15.28 -11.94
C ALA A 137 3.68 -14.24 -13.05
N LEU A 138 4.48 -14.60 -14.07
CA LEU A 138 4.91 -13.70 -15.14
C LEU A 138 3.94 -13.67 -16.33
N VAL A 139 3.30 -14.80 -16.64
CA VAL A 139 2.39 -15.00 -17.79
C VAL A 139 0.95 -15.01 -17.35
#